data_6578deacf6a74bde5ba5c5c81ca15ed2
#
_entry.id   6578deacf6a74bde5ba5c5c81ca15ed2
#
_cell.length_a   1.000
_cell.length_b   1.000
_cell.length_c   1.000
_cell.angle_alpha   90.00
_cell.angle_beta   90.00
_cell.angle_gamma   90.00
#
_symmetry.space_group_name_H-M   'P 1'
#
loop_
_entity.id
_entity.type
_entity.pdbx_description
1 polymer ?
#
loop_
_entity_poly.entity_id
_entity_poly.type
_entity_poly.pdbx_seq_one_letter_code
_entity_poly.pdbx_strand_id
1 'polypeptide(L)'
;MDMSLDQAPTTPAKRFWRTWRREIVRAGVLFTLVVFGGLGLRAVFHNVKAHIPESLGTLGSFGDFNWGDGEGSDLFGHGREVGDAWHYSVVIKSTQRVWIRNTNGPIDVVAGTGDSLVIEAEKSWRNSDPQSVQLIPVLTERGLTVCALWDARDRRCNEGGDYHISGVKKNDVAVRFTVQLPRNVPVDASTVNGGLQIDGVSAPVQAATVNGRIAVNTSTGPVTATTINGSIEANMQALTSGDVRLTTVNGSVSAGLPRQISANIDAETVNGRVETDFPVKITGKVSARHLRGTIGNGGSTLKLNTVNGSITLHEADANPNPNPHPHPRMGLAPRHPHARTPAPDRP
;
A
#
# COMPACT_ATOMS: atom_id res chain seq x y z
N MET A 1 -46.67 19.79 -75.08
CA MET A 1 -47.15 19.03 -73.93
C MET A 1 -45.90 18.48 -73.20
N ASP A 2 -45.53 19.19 -72.22
CA ASP A 2 -44.24 18.95 -71.45
C ASP A 2 -44.65 18.47 -70.08
N MET A 3 -44.30 17.26 -69.77
CA MET A 3 -44.57 16.65 -68.43
C MET A 3 -43.28 16.61 -67.67
N SER A 4 -43.07 17.65 -66.83
CA SER A 4 -42.02 17.69 -65.84
C SER A 4 -42.27 16.64 -64.77
N LEU A 5 -41.31 15.72 -64.62
CA LEU A 5 -41.30 14.71 -63.57
C LEU A 5 -40.95 15.36 -62.21
N ASP A 6 -41.90 15.25 -61.33
CA ASP A 6 -41.91 15.65 -59.93
C ASP A 6 -40.76 15.07 -59.15
N GLN A 7 -39.88 15.94 -58.63
CA GLN A 7 -38.86 15.55 -57.67
C GLN A 7 -39.47 15.50 -56.26
N ALA A 8 -39.64 14.34 -55.70
CA ALA A 8 -40.12 14.12 -54.35
C ALA A 8 -39.18 14.78 -53.32
N PRO A 9 -39.70 15.53 -52.34
CA PRO A 9 -38.90 16.22 -51.35
C PRO A 9 -38.22 15.22 -50.40
N THR A 10 -36.89 15.27 -50.35
CA THR A 10 -36.11 14.50 -49.37
C THR A 10 -36.39 15.03 -47.97
N THR A 11 -37.09 14.20 -47.17
CA THR A 11 -37.48 14.49 -45.80
C THR A 11 -36.27 14.87 -44.94
N PRO A 12 -36.34 15.88 -44.07
CA PRO A 12 -35.24 16.36 -43.20
C PRO A 12 -34.65 15.29 -42.31
N ALA A 13 -35.38 14.23 -42.01
CA ALA A 13 -34.95 13.07 -41.26
C ALA A 13 -33.76 12.30 -41.88
N LYS A 14 -33.73 12.16 -43.25
CA LYS A 14 -32.65 11.43 -43.94
C LYS A 14 -31.31 12.22 -43.95
N ARG A 15 -31.35 13.55 -43.92
CA ARG A 15 -30.15 14.40 -43.82
C ARG A 15 -29.58 14.37 -42.40
N PHE A 16 -30.43 14.49 -41.37
CA PHE A 16 -30.10 14.37 -39.95
C PHE A 16 -29.37 13.03 -39.68
N TRP A 17 -29.88 11.92 -40.12
CA TRP A 17 -29.31 10.58 -39.92
C TRP A 17 -27.93 10.42 -40.56
N ARG A 18 -27.66 11.00 -41.72
CA ARG A 18 -26.33 10.91 -42.37
C ARG A 18 -25.25 11.71 -41.64
N THR A 19 -25.60 12.87 -41.07
CA THR A 19 -24.68 13.76 -40.39
C THR A 19 -24.33 13.24 -38.97
N TRP A 20 -25.34 12.72 -38.26
CA TRP A 20 -25.19 12.27 -36.88
C TRP A 20 -24.81 10.80 -36.73
N ARG A 21 -24.90 10.00 -37.75
CA ARG A 21 -24.54 8.58 -37.71
C ARG A 21 -23.11 8.32 -37.19
N ARG A 22 -22.15 9.13 -37.60
CA ARG A 22 -20.76 9.03 -37.13
C ARG A 22 -20.62 9.39 -35.67
N GLU A 23 -21.29 10.42 -35.19
CA GLU A 23 -21.26 10.87 -33.82
C GLU A 23 -22.04 9.92 -32.90
N ILE A 24 -23.17 9.41 -33.34
CA ILE A 24 -23.94 8.38 -32.61
C ILE A 24 -23.14 7.08 -32.50
N VAL A 25 -22.44 6.66 -33.56
CA VAL A 25 -21.56 5.48 -33.51
C VAL A 25 -20.38 5.72 -32.59
N ARG A 26 -19.74 6.91 -32.63
CA ARG A 26 -18.66 7.28 -31.73
C ARG A 26 -19.13 7.35 -30.26
N ALA A 27 -20.28 7.95 -30.01
CA ALA A 27 -20.89 8.00 -28.68
C ALA A 27 -21.26 6.60 -28.19
N GLY A 28 -21.81 5.73 -29.07
CA GLY A 28 -22.12 4.33 -28.78
C GLY A 28 -20.86 3.51 -28.46
N VAL A 29 -19.77 3.69 -29.21
CA VAL A 29 -18.47 3.03 -28.95
C VAL A 29 -17.86 3.54 -27.64
N LEU A 30 -17.89 4.87 -27.39
CA LEU A 30 -17.45 5.43 -26.11
C LEU A 30 -18.31 4.94 -24.94
N PHE A 31 -19.63 4.88 -25.10
CA PHE A 31 -20.53 4.34 -24.09
C PHE A 31 -20.29 2.85 -23.84
N THR A 32 -20.04 2.07 -24.90
CA THR A 32 -19.69 0.65 -24.76
C THR A 32 -18.33 0.47 -24.09
N LEU A 33 -17.32 1.28 -24.42
CA LEU A 33 -16.02 1.26 -23.74
C LEU A 33 -16.12 1.69 -22.28
N VAL A 34 -16.98 2.68 -21.96
CA VAL A 34 -17.21 3.11 -20.57
C VAL A 34 -18.02 2.06 -19.81
N VAL A 35 -19.04 1.44 -20.43
CA VAL A 35 -19.88 0.43 -19.76
C VAL A 35 -19.15 -0.91 -19.65
N PHE A 36 -18.49 -1.39 -20.70
CA PHE A 36 -17.75 -2.65 -20.66
C PHE A 36 -16.38 -2.51 -20.00
N GLY A 37 -15.70 -1.39 -20.17
CA GLY A 37 -14.51 -1.04 -19.38
C GLY A 37 -14.87 -0.83 -17.91
N GLY A 38 -15.98 -0.17 -17.61
CA GLY A 38 -16.51 0.02 -16.27
C GLY A 38 -17.02 -1.27 -15.62
N LEU A 39 -17.59 -2.22 -16.37
CA LEU A 39 -17.98 -3.53 -15.86
C LEU A 39 -16.77 -4.44 -15.62
N GLY A 40 -15.76 -4.38 -16.49
CA GLY A 40 -14.46 -5.06 -16.27
C GLY A 40 -13.73 -4.48 -15.06
N LEU A 41 -13.62 -3.16 -14.95
CA LEU A 41 -13.13 -2.46 -13.77
C LEU A 41 -13.98 -2.79 -12.53
N ARG A 42 -15.31 -2.86 -12.64
CA ARG A 42 -16.19 -3.18 -11.53
C ARG A 42 -16.03 -4.62 -11.05
N ALA A 43 -15.77 -5.58 -11.94
CA ALA A 43 -15.45 -6.96 -11.56
C ALA A 43 -14.07 -7.04 -10.87
N VAL A 44 -13.07 -6.30 -11.35
CA VAL A 44 -11.77 -6.17 -10.72
C VAL A 44 -11.89 -5.39 -9.40
N PHE A 45 -12.64 -4.28 -9.37
CA PHE A 45 -12.91 -3.51 -8.15
C PHE A 45 -13.77 -4.29 -7.15
N HIS A 46 -14.68 -5.15 -7.57
CA HIS A 46 -15.42 -6.02 -6.66
C HIS A 46 -14.51 -7.07 -6.04
N ASN A 47 -13.58 -7.64 -6.80
CA ASN A 47 -12.55 -8.52 -6.29
C ASN A 47 -11.51 -7.78 -5.42
N VAL A 48 -11.14 -6.55 -5.78
CA VAL A 48 -10.26 -5.69 -4.98
C VAL A 48 -10.97 -5.21 -3.71
N LYS A 49 -12.25 -4.77 -3.78
CA LYS A 49 -13.03 -4.39 -2.58
C LYS A 49 -13.24 -5.54 -1.61
N ALA A 50 -13.46 -6.75 -2.11
CA ALA A 50 -13.61 -7.92 -1.24
C ALA A 50 -12.30 -8.30 -0.49
N HIS A 51 -11.17 -7.68 -0.87
CA HIS A 51 -9.85 -7.99 -0.32
C HIS A 51 -9.10 -6.75 0.16
N ILE A 52 -9.68 -5.55 0.04
CA ILE A 52 -9.18 -4.37 0.74
C ILE A 52 -9.44 -4.61 2.23
N PRO A 53 -8.42 -4.59 3.10
CA PRO A 53 -8.63 -4.63 4.54
C PRO A 53 -9.65 -3.57 4.93
N GLU A 54 -10.55 -3.88 5.87
CA GLU A 54 -11.57 -2.92 6.37
C GLU A 54 -10.93 -1.60 6.79
N SER A 55 -9.66 -1.64 7.18
CA SER A 55 -8.82 -0.47 7.48
C SER A 55 -8.70 0.56 6.36
N LEU A 56 -8.78 0.16 5.08
CA LEU A 56 -8.82 1.10 3.95
C LEU A 56 -10.24 1.45 3.50
N GLY A 57 -11.21 0.58 3.77
CA GLY A 57 -12.62 0.83 3.43
C GLY A 57 -13.26 1.94 4.29
N THR A 58 -12.71 2.21 5.46
CA THR A 58 -13.14 3.27 6.39
C THR A 58 -12.41 4.61 6.17
N LEU A 59 -11.37 4.64 5.34
CA LEU A 59 -10.74 5.90 4.90
C LEU A 59 -11.72 6.61 3.95
N GLY A 60 -12.54 7.47 4.47
CA GLY A 60 -13.67 8.20 3.89
C GLY A 60 -13.67 8.48 2.38
N SER A 61 -14.69 9.09 1.88
CA SER A 61 -14.86 9.45 0.47
C SER A 61 -13.59 10.11 -0.09
N PHE A 62 -12.92 9.43 -1.02
CA PHE A 62 -11.67 9.86 -1.68
C PHE A 62 -11.79 11.18 -2.47
N GLY A 63 -12.97 11.83 -2.46
CA GLY A 63 -13.23 13.03 -3.26
C GLY A 63 -12.67 14.33 -2.69
N ASP A 64 -12.28 14.37 -1.41
CA ASP A 64 -11.87 15.63 -0.75
C ASP A 64 -10.36 15.75 -0.48
N PHE A 65 -9.56 14.74 -0.86
CA PHE A 65 -8.11 14.81 -0.75
C PHE A 65 -7.51 15.51 -1.98
N ASN A 66 -6.96 16.70 -1.77
CA ASN A 66 -6.15 17.36 -2.79
C ASN A 66 -4.79 16.64 -2.86
N TRP A 67 -4.66 15.76 -3.84
CA TRP A 67 -3.45 15.00 -4.14
C TRP A 67 -2.38 15.98 -4.65
N GLY A 68 -1.44 16.34 -3.80
CA GLY A 68 -0.19 16.91 -4.29
C GLY A 68 0.60 15.80 -4.97
N ASP A 69 1.03 16.03 -6.21
CA ASP A 69 1.79 15.11 -7.07
C ASP A 69 3.21 14.84 -6.52
N GLY A 70 3.34 14.35 -5.30
CA GLY A 70 4.61 14.07 -4.64
C GLY A 70 4.82 12.58 -4.42
N GLU A 71 5.79 11.99 -5.11
CA GLU A 71 6.34 10.69 -4.74
C GLU A 71 6.73 10.72 -3.25
N GLY A 72 6.36 9.67 -2.51
CA GLY A 72 6.50 9.62 -1.05
C GLY A 72 7.91 9.81 -0.46
N SER A 73 8.92 10.04 -1.31
CA SER A 73 10.29 10.38 -0.92
C SER A 73 10.46 11.81 -0.36
N ASP A 74 9.58 12.75 -0.73
CA ASP A 74 9.71 14.16 -0.35
C ASP A 74 9.02 14.53 0.97
N LEU A 75 8.29 13.61 1.59
CA LEU A 75 7.56 13.87 2.83
C LEU A 75 8.48 14.19 4.04
N PHE A 76 9.77 13.85 3.94
CA PHE A 76 10.79 14.13 4.95
C PHE A 76 12.05 14.77 4.34
N GLY A 77 11.94 15.33 3.12
CA GLY A 77 13.03 15.93 2.35
C GLY A 77 13.31 17.40 2.73
N HIS A 78 14.18 18.02 1.94
CA HIS A 78 14.67 19.39 2.16
C HIS A 78 13.54 20.43 2.28
N GLY A 79 13.67 21.34 3.23
CA GLY A 79 12.74 22.45 3.47
C GLY A 79 11.48 22.08 4.26
N ARG A 80 11.47 20.94 4.95
CA ARG A 80 10.46 20.60 5.96
C ARG A 80 11.07 20.71 7.34
N GLU A 81 10.29 21.18 8.28
CA GLU A 81 10.60 21.12 9.70
C GLU A 81 10.31 19.72 10.23
N VAL A 82 11.09 19.24 11.18
CA VAL A 82 10.91 17.96 11.85
C VAL A 82 10.84 18.22 13.33
N GLY A 83 9.82 17.69 13.98
CA GLY A 83 9.63 17.80 15.41
C GLY A 83 10.32 16.68 16.20
N ASP A 84 10.23 16.78 17.52
CA ASP A 84 10.69 15.72 18.40
C ASP A 84 9.91 14.43 18.16
N ALA A 85 10.61 13.29 18.22
CA ALA A 85 10.00 11.99 18.07
C ALA A 85 9.09 11.67 19.27
N TRP A 86 7.86 11.24 18.97
CA TRP A 86 6.99 10.64 19.97
C TRP A 86 7.40 9.18 20.18
N HIS A 87 7.51 8.78 21.44
CA HIS A 87 7.94 7.43 21.81
C HIS A 87 6.84 6.72 22.60
N TYR A 88 6.60 5.46 22.26
CA TYR A 88 5.70 4.58 23.01
C TYR A 88 6.32 3.19 23.11
N SER A 89 6.33 2.61 24.31
CA SER A 89 6.85 1.27 24.54
C SER A 89 5.90 0.47 25.44
N VAL A 90 5.70 -0.80 25.07
CA VAL A 90 4.84 -1.72 25.85
C VAL A 90 5.27 -3.16 25.59
N VAL A 91 5.15 -4.02 26.61
CA VAL A 91 5.30 -5.47 26.43
C VAL A 91 4.03 -6.01 25.74
N ILE A 92 4.22 -6.78 24.67
CA ILE A 92 3.12 -7.33 23.89
C ILE A 92 3.29 -8.84 23.71
N LYS A 93 2.17 -9.58 23.79
CA LYS A 93 2.16 -11.04 23.66
C LYS A 93 1.98 -11.46 22.21
N SER A 94 2.50 -12.62 21.82
CA SER A 94 2.34 -13.18 20.46
C SER A 94 0.88 -13.48 20.07
N THR A 95 -0.02 -13.58 21.05
CA THR A 95 -1.47 -13.74 20.84
C THR A 95 -2.18 -12.41 20.54
N GLN A 96 -1.51 -11.30 20.76
CA GLN A 96 -2.02 -9.96 20.52
C GLN A 96 -1.59 -9.49 19.12
N ARG A 97 -2.26 -8.47 18.59
CA ARG A 97 -1.94 -7.87 17.29
C ARG A 97 -1.59 -6.39 17.44
N VAL A 98 -0.75 -5.89 16.56
CA VAL A 98 -0.44 -4.46 16.45
C VAL A 98 -1.07 -3.88 15.20
N TRP A 99 -1.84 -2.80 15.35
CA TRP A 99 -2.43 -2.02 14.27
C TRP A 99 -1.80 -0.64 14.24
N ILE A 100 -1.19 -0.27 13.11
CA ILE A 100 -0.64 1.06 12.88
C ILE A 100 -1.46 1.74 11.78
N ARG A 101 -2.04 2.89 12.10
CA ARG A 101 -2.94 3.64 11.22
C ARG A 101 -2.40 5.02 10.95
N ASN A 102 -2.13 5.30 9.70
CA ASN A 102 -1.60 6.57 9.23
C ASN A 102 -2.42 7.09 8.03
N THR A 103 -2.31 8.37 7.72
CA THR A 103 -2.87 8.95 6.49
C THR A 103 -1.76 9.48 5.60
N ASN A 104 -0.76 10.16 6.18
CA ASN A 104 0.29 10.80 5.43
C ASN A 104 1.66 10.51 6.06
N GLY A 105 2.48 9.76 5.36
CA GLY A 105 3.82 9.36 5.75
C GLY A 105 4.02 7.84 5.74
N PRO A 106 5.28 7.39 5.74
CA PRO A 106 5.66 5.99 5.69
C PRO A 106 5.52 5.29 7.05
N ILE A 107 5.48 3.95 6.98
CA ILE A 107 5.52 3.08 8.16
C ILE A 107 6.60 2.03 7.93
N ASP A 108 7.60 2.03 8.80
CA ASP A 108 8.71 1.09 8.81
C ASP A 108 8.58 0.16 10.03
N VAL A 109 8.45 -1.14 9.80
CA VAL A 109 8.33 -2.16 10.85
C VAL A 109 9.52 -3.09 10.77
N VAL A 110 10.21 -3.27 11.88
CA VAL A 110 11.38 -4.16 11.98
C VAL A 110 11.17 -5.14 13.13
N ALA A 111 11.48 -6.41 12.89
CA ALA A 111 11.45 -7.41 13.95
C ALA A 111 12.54 -7.16 15.00
N GLY A 112 12.13 -7.03 16.26
CA GLY A 112 12.98 -6.94 17.43
C GLY A 112 13.35 -8.30 18.02
N THR A 113 14.30 -8.30 18.95
CA THR A 113 14.81 -9.52 19.63
C THR A 113 14.15 -9.80 20.98
N GLY A 114 13.33 -8.89 21.51
CA GLY A 114 12.68 -9.01 22.81
C GLY A 114 11.15 -9.12 22.71
N ASP A 115 10.48 -9.01 23.86
CA ASP A 115 9.03 -9.02 23.99
C ASP A 115 8.41 -7.61 23.99
N SER A 116 9.24 -6.59 23.88
CA SER A 116 8.83 -5.20 23.89
C SER A 116 8.57 -4.68 22.49
N LEU A 117 7.41 -4.10 22.31
CA LEU A 117 7.07 -3.26 21.17
C LEU A 117 7.54 -1.84 21.47
N VAL A 118 8.31 -1.26 20.56
CA VAL A 118 8.75 0.14 20.62
C VAL A 118 8.26 0.84 19.36
N ILE A 119 7.62 1.98 19.52
CA ILE A 119 7.13 2.80 18.42
C ILE A 119 7.70 4.21 18.57
N GLU A 120 8.34 4.67 17.52
CA GLU A 120 8.75 6.05 17.33
C GLU A 120 7.91 6.67 16.22
N ALA A 121 7.45 7.90 16.41
CA ALA A 121 6.74 8.63 15.40
C ALA A 121 7.26 10.06 15.28
N GLU A 122 7.75 10.40 14.10
CA GLU A 122 8.27 11.73 13.77
C GLU A 122 7.28 12.47 12.90
N LYS A 123 6.99 13.73 13.24
CA LYS A 123 6.18 14.63 12.43
C LYS A 123 7.07 15.52 11.58
N SER A 124 6.70 15.73 10.33
CA SER A 124 7.34 16.72 9.46
C SER A 124 6.28 17.61 8.79
N TRP A 125 6.58 18.90 8.61
CA TRP A 125 5.66 19.89 8.05
C TRP A 125 6.41 21.04 7.36
N ARG A 126 5.70 21.82 6.56
CA ARG A 126 6.19 23.10 5.97
C ARG A 126 5.35 24.29 6.40
N ASN A 127 4.03 24.19 6.27
CA ASN A 127 3.11 25.31 6.45
C ASN A 127 2.02 25.02 7.47
N SER A 128 1.81 23.76 7.83
CA SER A 128 0.75 23.34 8.75
C SER A 128 1.27 23.24 10.18
N ASP A 129 0.38 23.41 11.14
CA ASP A 129 0.70 23.23 12.55
C ASP A 129 0.85 21.73 12.89
N PRO A 130 2.00 21.26 13.39
CA PRO A 130 2.19 19.87 13.80
C PRO A 130 1.28 19.43 14.96
N GLN A 131 0.74 20.38 15.74
CA GLN A 131 -0.24 20.10 16.80
C GLN A 131 -1.61 19.66 16.25
N SER A 132 -1.87 19.94 14.97
CA SER A 132 -3.10 19.49 14.28
C SER A 132 -3.14 17.97 14.06
N VAL A 133 -2.07 17.25 14.34
CA VAL A 133 -2.00 15.78 14.28
C VAL A 133 -1.71 15.20 15.64
N GLN A 134 -2.61 14.35 16.14
CA GLN A 134 -2.48 13.67 17.42
C GLN A 134 -2.08 12.21 17.20
N LEU A 135 -1.18 11.70 18.05
CA LEU A 135 -0.77 10.30 18.07
C LEU A 135 -1.46 9.62 19.26
N ILE A 136 -2.31 8.65 18.97
CA ILE A 136 -3.17 8.01 19.97
C ILE A 136 -2.89 6.52 20.03
N PRO A 137 -2.35 6.00 21.15
CA PRO A 137 -2.26 4.58 21.43
C PRO A 137 -3.53 4.09 22.17
N VAL A 138 -4.11 2.98 21.71
CA VAL A 138 -5.24 2.29 22.34
C VAL A 138 -4.81 0.85 22.62
N LEU A 139 -4.48 0.56 23.86
CA LEU A 139 -4.07 -0.77 24.33
C LEU A 139 -5.26 -1.51 24.92
N THR A 140 -5.47 -2.75 24.47
CA THR A 140 -6.51 -3.65 24.96
C THR A 140 -5.97 -5.08 25.09
N GLU A 141 -6.80 -6.01 25.56
CA GLU A 141 -6.43 -7.44 25.60
C GLU A 141 -6.18 -8.02 24.20
N ARG A 142 -6.80 -7.46 23.15
CA ARG A 142 -6.64 -7.88 21.75
C ARG A 142 -5.34 -7.43 21.14
N GLY A 143 -4.73 -6.37 21.68
CA GLY A 143 -3.48 -5.78 21.20
C GLY A 143 -3.46 -4.27 21.27
N LEU A 144 -2.55 -3.67 20.50
CA LEU A 144 -2.33 -2.23 20.46
C LEU A 144 -2.74 -1.66 19.10
N THR A 145 -3.59 -0.64 19.13
CA THR A 145 -3.84 0.23 17.97
C THR A 145 -3.13 1.57 18.19
N VAL A 146 -2.33 2.02 17.22
CA VAL A 146 -1.72 3.35 17.21
C VAL A 146 -2.16 4.09 15.95
N CYS A 147 -2.75 5.28 16.15
CA CYS A 147 -3.24 6.10 15.06
C CYS A 147 -2.58 7.47 15.06
N ALA A 148 -2.24 7.95 13.86
CA ALA A 148 -2.07 9.38 13.62
C ALA A 148 -3.41 9.97 13.18
N LEU A 149 -3.96 10.89 13.96
CA LEU A 149 -5.25 11.53 13.74
C LEU A 149 -5.07 13.02 13.41
N TRP A 150 -5.33 13.39 12.17
CA TRP A 150 -5.40 14.79 11.74
C TRP A 150 -6.66 15.46 12.30
N ASP A 151 -6.60 16.76 12.49
CA ASP A 151 -7.78 17.54 12.84
C ASP A 151 -8.80 17.50 11.69
N ALA A 152 -9.95 16.89 11.94
CA ALA A 152 -10.97 16.57 10.96
C ALA A 152 -12.36 16.68 11.59
N ARG A 153 -13.41 16.77 10.75
CA ARG A 153 -14.81 16.82 11.22
C ARG A 153 -15.21 15.53 11.94
N ASP A 154 -14.80 14.40 11.40
CA ASP A 154 -15.06 13.10 11.98
C ASP A 154 -13.77 12.30 11.99
N ARG A 155 -13.36 11.88 13.18
CA ARG A 155 -12.12 11.14 13.40
C ARG A 155 -12.27 10.15 14.52
N ARG A 156 -11.71 8.96 14.34
CA ARG A 156 -11.86 7.86 15.28
C ARG A 156 -10.64 6.97 15.26
N CYS A 157 -10.18 6.58 16.44
CA CYS A 157 -9.16 5.58 16.65
C CYS A 157 -9.60 4.70 17.80
N ASN A 158 -10.00 3.48 17.51
CA ASN A 158 -10.50 2.52 18.49
C ASN A 158 -9.67 1.24 18.47
N GLU A 159 -10.03 0.30 19.34
CA GLU A 159 -9.42 -1.02 19.40
C GLU A 159 -9.60 -1.80 18.08
N GLY A 160 -8.71 -2.79 17.86
CA GLY A 160 -8.80 -3.67 16.69
C GLY A 160 -8.49 -3.01 15.37
N GLY A 161 -7.86 -1.81 15.40
CA GLY A 161 -7.49 -1.06 14.20
C GLY A 161 -8.65 -0.30 13.56
N ASP A 162 -9.79 -0.11 14.24
CA ASP A 162 -10.88 0.74 13.76
C ASP A 162 -10.38 2.19 13.69
N TYR A 163 -10.22 2.67 12.48
CA TYR A 163 -9.68 3.98 12.15
C TYR A 163 -10.57 4.66 11.12
N HIS A 164 -10.98 5.86 11.44
CA HIS A 164 -11.76 6.69 10.52
C HIS A 164 -11.26 8.12 10.57
N ILE A 165 -11.17 8.75 9.41
CA ILE A 165 -10.89 10.17 9.25
C ILE A 165 -11.59 10.71 8.02
N SER A 166 -12.33 11.81 8.18
CA SER A 166 -12.99 12.48 7.06
C SER A 166 -13.10 13.98 7.26
N GLY A 167 -13.11 14.72 6.16
CA GLY A 167 -13.20 16.18 6.18
C GLY A 167 -11.94 16.86 6.75
N VAL A 168 -10.78 16.29 6.50
CA VAL A 168 -9.48 16.90 6.83
C VAL A 168 -9.32 18.17 6.00
N LYS A 169 -9.04 19.30 6.66
CA LYS A 169 -8.65 20.54 5.98
C LYS A 169 -7.27 20.36 5.35
N LYS A 170 -6.94 21.20 4.36
CA LYS A 170 -5.61 21.22 3.74
C LYS A 170 -4.55 21.25 4.83
N ASN A 171 -3.75 20.16 4.89
CA ASN A 171 -2.76 19.93 5.94
C ASN A 171 -1.59 19.14 5.35
N ASP A 172 -0.39 19.66 5.50
CA ASP A 172 0.83 19.08 4.95
C ASP A 172 1.69 18.34 6.00
N VAL A 173 1.20 18.17 7.21
CA VAL A 173 1.88 17.37 8.23
C VAL A 173 1.96 15.92 7.77
N ALA A 174 3.15 15.35 7.79
CA ALA A 174 3.39 13.93 7.59
C ALA A 174 3.91 13.29 8.87
N VAL A 175 3.55 12.02 9.10
CA VAL A 175 4.01 11.24 10.25
C VAL A 175 4.75 10.01 9.74
N ARG A 176 6.01 9.87 10.10
CA ARG A 176 6.77 8.63 9.91
C ARG A 176 6.65 7.78 11.16
N PHE A 177 6.26 6.53 11.00
CA PHE A 177 6.31 5.54 12.07
C PHE A 177 7.50 4.62 11.88
N THR A 178 8.29 4.43 12.94
CA THR A 178 9.31 3.38 13.05
C THR A 178 8.89 2.46 14.18
N VAL A 179 8.63 1.20 13.86
CA VAL A 179 8.07 0.21 14.79
C VAL A 179 9.04 -0.95 14.95
N GLN A 180 9.54 -1.15 16.16
CA GLN A 180 10.27 -2.34 16.53
C GLN A 180 9.31 -3.32 17.20
N LEU A 181 9.02 -4.44 16.52
CA LEU A 181 7.98 -5.40 16.90
C LEU A 181 8.60 -6.75 17.28
N PRO A 182 8.15 -7.43 18.34
CA PRO A 182 8.53 -8.82 18.58
C PRO A 182 8.19 -9.68 17.36
N ARG A 183 9.15 -10.51 16.93
CA ARG A 183 9.12 -11.24 15.65
C ARG A 183 7.85 -12.04 15.38
N ASN A 184 7.25 -12.59 16.42
CA ASN A 184 6.09 -13.48 16.37
C ASN A 184 4.75 -12.79 16.67
N VAL A 185 4.70 -11.47 16.68
CA VAL A 185 3.50 -10.68 16.87
C VAL A 185 2.90 -10.27 15.52
N PRO A 186 1.63 -10.56 15.23
CA PRO A 186 0.97 -10.15 14.01
C PRO A 186 0.88 -8.61 13.89
N VAL A 187 1.11 -8.09 12.68
CA VAL A 187 1.05 -6.67 12.38
C VAL A 187 0.07 -6.36 11.25
N ASP A 188 -0.66 -5.26 11.39
CA ASP A 188 -1.56 -4.70 10.39
C ASP A 188 -1.26 -3.20 10.27
N ALA A 189 -0.55 -2.81 9.22
CA ALA A 189 -0.13 -1.44 8.97
C ALA A 189 -0.85 -0.85 7.77
N SER A 190 -1.39 0.36 7.91
CA SER A 190 -2.02 1.05 6.80
C SER A 190 -1.74 2.55 6.78
N THR A 191 -1.57 3.08 5.56
CA THR A 191 -1.43 4.51 5.29
C THR A 191 -2.17 4.87 4.00
N VAL A 192 -2.35 6.16 3.73
CA VAL A 192 -2.87 6.61 2.42
C VAL A 192 -1.73 7.05 1.53
N ASN A 193 -0.90 7.98 2.01
CA ASN A 193 0.25 8.52 1.28
C ASN A 193 1.53 8.14 2.00
N GLY A 194 2.18 7.09 1.53
CA GLY A 194 3.44 6.63 2.09
C GLY A 194 3.71 5.17 1.75
N GLY A 195 4.97 4.81 1.75
CA GLY A 195 5.40 3.43 1.61
C GLY A 195 5.27 2.66 2.92
N LEU A 196 5.24 1.34 2.80
CA LEU A 196 5.28 0.40 3.92
C LEU A 196 6.47 -0.51 3.73
N GLN A 197 7.31 -0.61 4.76
CA GLN A 197 8.41 -1.57 4.81
C GLN A 197 8.27 -2.42 6.07
N ILE A 198 8.28 -3.75 5.91
CA ILE A 198 8.10 -4.70 7.01
C ILE A 198 9.15 -5.79 6.91
N ASP A 199 10.06 -5.83 7.87
CA ASP A 199 11.25 -6.68 7.84
C ASP A 199 11.31 -7.65 9.03
N GLY A 200 11.58 -8.92 8.75
CA GLY A 200 11.93 -9.95 9.71
C GLY A 200 10.78 -10.51 10.55
N VAL A 201 9.54 -10.10 10.33
CA VAL A 201 8.36 -10.60 11.04
C VAL A 201 8.10 -12.05 10.64
N SER A 202 7.80 -12.91 11.62
CA SER A 202 7.48 -14.33 11.41
C SER A 202 5.98 -14.65 11.57
N ALA A 203 5.20 -13.66 12.00
CA ALA A 203 3.75 -13.75 12.20
C ALA A 203 2.98 -13.20 10.98
N PRO A 204 1.65 -13.34 10.92
CA PRO A 204 0.84 -12.76 9.86
C PRO A 204 1.04 -11.25 9.67
N VAL A 205 1.24 -10.84 8.42
CA VAL A 205 1.44 -9.44 8.01
C VAL A 205 0.27 -9.00 7.14
N GLN A 206 -0.33 -7.87 7.50
CA GLN A 206 -1.27 -7.14 6.64
C GLN A 206 -0.69 -5.74 6.39
N ALA A 207 -0.55 -5.37 5.12
CA ALA A 207 0.00 -4.08 4.71
C ALA A 207 -0.90 -3.44 3.64
N ALA A 208 -1.32 -2.20 3.86
CA ALA A 208 -2.20 -1.54 2.93
C ALA A 208 -1.86 -0.06 2.75
N THR A 209 -1.78 0.39 1.50
CA THR A 209 -1.61 1.81 1.18
C THR A 209 -2.42 2.19 -0.05
N VAL A 210 -2.62 3.47 -0.26
CA VAL A 210 -3.21 3.97 -1.51
C VAL A 210 -2.10 4.40 -2.46
N ASN A 211 -1.21 5.27 -1.99
CA ASN A 211 -0.10 5.80 -2.77
C ASN A 211 1.22 5.48 -2.08
N GLY A 212 1.83 4.38 -2.50
CA GLY A 212 3.12 3.98 -1.98
C GLY A 212 3.48 2.55 -2.35
N ARG A 213 4.77 2.28 -2.33
CA ARG A 213 5.32 0.94 -2.45
C ARG A 213 5.11 0.19 -1.15
N ILE A 214 4.86 -1.11 -1.25
CA ILE A 214 4.89 -2.03 -0.12
C ILE A 214 6.06 -2.99 -0.32
N ALA A 215 6.96 -3.06 0.66
CA ALA A 215 8.05 -4.03 0.71
C ALA A 215 7.90 -4.88 1.98
N VAL A 216 7.83 -6.20 1.83
CA VAL A 216 7.66 -7.13 2.95
C VAL A 216 8.71 -8.23 2.85
N ASN A 217 9.55 -8.34 3.86
CA ASN A 217 10.53 -9.41 3.99
C ASN A 217 10.22 -10.22 5.24
N THR A 218 9.63 -11.40 5.09
CA THR A 218 9.20 -12.24 6.21
C THR A 218 9.97 -13.55 6.25
N SER A 219 10.18 -14.09 7.46
CA SER A 219 10.77 -15.42 7.59
C SER A 219 9.74 -16.51 7.31
N THR A 220 8.54 -16.35 7.85
CA THR A 220 7.43 -17.32 7.72
C THR A 220 6.12 -16.54 7.83
N GLY A 221 5.02 -17.14 7.49
CA GLY A 221 3.71 -16.58 7.75
C GLY A 221 3.03 -15.97 6.53
N PRO A 222 1.71 -15.87 6.62
CA PRO A 222 0.90 -15.32 5.54
C PRO A 222 1.11 -13.81 5.40
N VAL A 223 1.15 -13.36 4.14
CA VAL A 223 1.26 -11.93 3.79
C VAL A 223 0.04 -11.51 2.99
N THR A 224 -0.61 -10.46 3.44
CA THR A 224 -1.63 -9.76 2.64
C THR A 224 -1.15 -8.33 2.42
N ALA A 225 -0.84 -7.98 1.16
CA ALA A 225 -0.41 -6.64 0.79
C ALA A 225 -1.31 -6.07 -0.31
N THR A 226 -1.77 -4.84 -0.12
CA THR A 226 -2.67 -4.17 -1.06
C THR A 226 -2.27 -2.71 -1.25
N THR A 227 -2.12 -2.29 -2.50
CA THR A 227 -1.93 -0.86 -2.84
C THR A 227 -2.77 -0.49 -4.06
N ILE A 228 -3.01 0.80 -4.27
CA ILE A 228 -3.63 1.27 -5.50
C ILE A 228 -2.56 1.78 -6.46
N ASN A 229 -1.71 2.68 -6.01
CA ASN A 229 -0.64 3.27 -6.80
C ASN A 229 0.71 2.96 -6.15
N GLY A 230 1.33 1.88 -6.61
CA GLY A 230 2.62 1.45 -6.13
C GLY A 230 2.89 -0.02 -6.44
N SER A 231 4.13 -0.41 -6.40
CA SER A 231 4.54 -1.80 -6.54
C SER A 231 4.52 -2.52 -5.21
N ILE A 232 4.28 -3.82 -5.25
CA ILE A 232 4.39 -4.72 -4.09
C ILE A 232 5.57 -5.66 -4.32
N GLU A 233 6.46 -5.72 -3.35
CA GLU A 233 7.53 -6.71 -3.28
C GLU A 233 7.41 -7.48 -1.98
N ALA A 234 7.31 -8.80 -2.06
CA ALA A 234 7.21 -9.66 -0.90
C ALA A 234 8.20 -10.82 -1.02
N ASN A 235 9.19 -10.85 -0.13
CA ASN A 235 10.20 -11.90 -0.05
C ASN A 235 9.93 -12.76 1.19
N MET A 236 9.77 -14.06 1.00
CA MET A 236 9.43 -15.02 2.05
C MET A 236 10.45 -16.14 2.10
N GLN A 237 11.00 -16.39 3.30
CA GLN A 237 11.99 -17.46 3.49
C GLN A 237 11.34 -18.85 3.61
N ALA A 238 10.08 -18.91 4.04
CA ALA A 238 9.29 -20.13 4.08
C ALA A 238 7.79 -19.79 3.97
N LEU A 239 7.01 -20.74 3.45
CA LEU A 239 5.56 -20.73 3.50
C LEU A 239 5.11 -21.92 4.37
N THR A 240 5.00 -21.69 5.67
CA THR A 240 4.66 -22.76 6.60
C THR A 240 3.16 -22.97 6.76
N SER A 241 2.37 -21.94 6.67
CA SER A 241 0.91 -22.00 6.73
C SER A 241 0.27 -20.70 6.30
N GLY A 242 -0.89 -20.78 5.65
CA GLY A 242 -1.71 -19.63 5.25
C GLY A 242 -1.42 -19.12 3.83
N ASP A 243 -2.34 -18.34 3.34
CA ASP A 243 -2.32 -17.81 1.98
C ASP A 243 -1.55 -16.51 1.89
N VAL A 244 -0.89 -16.32 0.76
CA VAL A 244 -0.27 -15.05 0.37
C VAL A 244 -1.18 -14.35 -0.64
N ARG A 245 -1.48 -13.08 -0.38
CA ARG A 245 -2.30 -12.27 -1.27
C ARG A 245 -1.66 -10.91 -1.51
N LEU A 246 -1.24 -10.67 -2.76
CA LEU A 246 -0.63 -9.43 -3.19
C LEU A 246 -1.50 -8.81 -4.28
N THR A 247 -1.99 -7.60 -4.06
CA THR A 247 -2.92 -6.95 -5.00
C THR A 247 -2.55 -5.48 -5.19
N THR A 248 -2.34 -5.07 -6.43
CA THR A 248 -2.17 -3.65 -6.78
C THR A 248 -3.06 -3.28 -7.96
N VAL A 249 -3.29 -2.00 -8.19
CA VAL A 249 -3.96 -1.51 -9.40
C VAL A 249 -2.92 -1.00 -10.39
N ASN A 250 -2.10 -0.06 -9.97
CA ASN A 250 -1.06 0.56 -10.81
C ASN A 250 0.31 0.29 -10.19
N GLY A 251 0.94 -0.80 -10.63
CA GLY A 251 2.25 -1.20 -10.18
C GLY A 251 2.49 -2.68 -10.45
N SER A 252 3.73 -3.09 -10.31
CA SER A 252 4.14 -4.49 -10.46
C SER A 252 4.05 -5.23 -9.13
N VAL A 253 3.87 -6.54 -9.20
CA VAL A 253 3.92 -7.45 -8.06
C VAL A 253 5.12 -8.36 -8.23
N SER A 254 6.01 -8.39 -7.23
CA SER A 254 7.17 -9.28 -7.17
C SER A 254 7.07 -10.16 -5.93
N ALA A 255 7.16 -11.47 -6.11
CA ALA A 255 7.15 -12.44 -5.02
C ALA A 255 8.42 -13.29 -5.05
N GLY A 256 9.29 -13.09 -4.06
CA GLY A 256 10.47 -13.90 -3.81
C GLY A 256 10.11 -15.07 -2.90
N LEU A 257 10.40 -16.30 -3.35
CA LEU A 257 10.01 -17.54 -2.68
C LEU A 257 11.21 -18.45 -2.52
N PRO A 258 11.23 -19.31 -1.48
CA PRO A 258 12.31 -20.27 -1.33
C PRO A 258 12.34 -21.26 -2.50
N ARG A 259 13.54 -21.68 -2.89
CA ARG A 259 13.79 -22.59 -4.02
C ARG A 259 12.96 -23.88 -3.96
N GLN A 260 12.81 -24.45 -2.78
CA GLN A 260 12.06 -25.70 -2.56
C GLN A 260 10.68 -25.41 -1.99
N ILE A 261 9.84 -24.71 -2.76
CA ILE A 261 8.48 -24.39 -2.33
C ILE A 261 7.46 -25.38 -2.89
N SER A 262 6.40 -25.62 -2.12
CA SER A 262 5.18 -26.29 -2.56
C SER A 262 3.99 -25.35 -2.35
N ALA A 263 3.34 -24.93 -3.44
CA ALA A 263 2.26 -23.94 -3.38
C ALA A 263 1.31 -24.04 -4.59
N ASN A 264 0.10 -23.55 -4.41
CA ASN A 264 -0.83 -23.32 -5.50
C ASN A 264 -0.75 -21.84 -5.93
N ILE A 265 -0.60 -21.58 -7.22
CA ILE A 265 -0.47 -20.23 -7.78
C ILE A 265 -1.73 -19.85 -8.53
N ASP A 266 -2.18 -18.61 -8.30
CA ASP A 266 -3.21 -17.93 -9.08
C ASP A 266 -2.73 -16.47 -9.29
N ALA A 267 -2.09 -16.21 -10.44
CA ALA A 267 -1.50 -14.93 -10.79
C ALA A 267 -2.18 -14.36 -12.03
N GLU A 268 -2.68 -13.12 -11.94
CA GLU A 268 -3.44 -12.48 -13.01
C GLU A 268 -3.11 -11.00 -13.15
N THR A 269 -2.88 -10.57 -14.40
CA THR A 269 -2.74 -9.16 -14.77
C THR A 269 -3.66 -8.81 -15.94
N VAL A 270 -4.13 -7.58 -16.00
CA VAL A 270 -4.92 -7.08 -17.14
C VAL A 270 -3.98 -6.50 -18.21
N ASN A 271 -3.05 -5.62 -17.81
CA ASN A 271 -2.08 -4.96 -18.70
C ASN A 271 -0.67 -5.23 -18.20
N GLY A 272 -0.08 -6.33 -18.65
CA GLY A 272 1.25 -6.77 -18.27
C GLY A 272 1.49 -8.22 -18.64
N ARG A 273 2.43 -8.84 -17.97
CA ARG A 273 2.75 -10.26 -18.13
C ARG A 273 2.98 -10.92 -16.79
N VAL A 274 2.82 -12.23 -16.74
CA VAL A 274 3.18 -13.06 -15.59
C VAL A 274 4.40 -13.87 -15.94
N GLU A 275 5.45 -13.75 -15.15
CA GLU A 275 6.73 -14.45 -15.31
C GLU A 275 7.04 -15.25 -14.05
N THR A 276 7.67 -16.41 -14.20
CA THR A 276 8.07 -17.25 -13.06
C THR A 276 9.34 -18.03 -13.37
N ASP A 277 10.24 -18.12 -12.39
CA ASP A 277 11.45 -18.94 -12.42
C ASP A 277 11.17 -20.38 -11.96
N PHE A 278 9.98 -20.64 -11.41
CA PHE A 278 9.62 -21.96 -10.87
C PHE A 278 9.00 -22.87 -11.92
N PRO A 279 9.27 -24.20 -11.85
CA PRO A 279 8.56 -25.18 -12.65
C PRO A 279 7.11 -25.32 -12.16
N VAL A 280 6.14 -24.83 -12.94
CA VAL A 280 4.72 -24.88 -12.59
C VAL A 280 4.00 -25.96 -13.38
N LYS A 281 3.30 -26.87 -12.68
CA LYS A 281 2.30 -27.76 -13.29
C LYS A 281 1.04 -26.95 -13.55
N ILE A 282 0.84 -26.58 -14.82
CA ILE A 282 -0.22 -25.65 -15.22
C ILE A 282 -1.58 -26.36 -15.20
N THR A 283 -2.58 -25.67 -14.66
CA THR A 283 -3.97 -26.09 -14.65
C THR A 283 -4.81 -25.12 -15.49
N GLY A 284 -5.36 -25.59 -16.59
CA GLY A 284 -6.21 -24.79 -17.49
C GLY A 284 -5.47 -24.16 -18.68
N LYS A 285 -5.99 -23.03 -19.18
CA LYS A 285 -5.42 -22.32 -20.33
C LYS A 285 -4.24 -21.45 -19.91
N VAL A 286 -3.15 -21.57 -20.64
CA VAL A 286 -1.96 -20.72 -20.47
C VAL A 286 -2.17 -19.41 -21.22
N SER A 287 -1.90 -18.27 -20.59
CA SER A 287 -1.78 -17.00 -21.28
C SER A 287 -0.63 -16.18 -20.66
N ALA A 288 -0.10 -15.22 -21.39
CA ALA A 288 0.90 -14.31 -20.86
C ALA A 288 0.41 -13.45 -19.67
N ARG A 289 -0.90 -13.42 -19.43
CA ARG A 289 -1.54 -12.57 -18.42
C ARG A 289 -2.14 -13.34 -17.24
N HIS A 290 -2.21 -14.65 -17.35
CA HIS A 290 -2.83 -15.52 -16.34
C HIS A 290 -2.03 -16.80 -16.20
N LEU A 291 -1.58 -17.08 -14.98
CA LEU A 291 -0.90 -18.29 -14.60
C LEU A 291 -1.64 -18.94 -13.43
N ARG A 292 -2.25 -20.10 -13.68
CA ARG A 292 -2.81 -20.94 -12.63
C ARG A 292 -2.14 -22.29 -12.65
N GLY A 293 -1.66 -22.76 -11.52
CA GLY A 293 -0.98 -24.05 -11.43
C GLY A 293 -0.44 -24.35 -10.05
N THR A 294 0.37 -25.37 -10.00
CA THR A 294 0.94 -25.92 -8.76
C THR A 294 2.46 -26.03 -8.89
N ILE A 295 3.18 -25.53 -7.89
CA ILE A 295 4.60 -25.77 -7.68
C ILE A 295 4.74 -26.92 -6.68
N GLY A 296 5.63 -27.88 -6.94
CA GLY A 296 5.85 -29.02 -6.09
C GLY A 296 4.59 -29.86 -5.87
N ASN A 297 4.24 -30.09 -4.63
CA ASN A 297 3.07 -30.88 -4.23
C ASN A 297 1.81 -30.01 -3.96
N GLY A 298 1.88 -28.70 -4.18
CA GLY A 298 0.81 -27.78 -3.78
C GLY A 298 0.84 -27.47 -2.28
N GLY A 299 -0.17 -26.77 -1.80
CA GLY A 299 -0.26 -26.34 -0.39
C GLY A 299 -0.87 -24.97 -0.27
N SER A 300 -0.18 -24.04 0.41
CA SER A 300 -0.60 -22.64 0.56
C SER A 300 -0.88 -21.99 -0.79
N THR A 301 -1.85 -21.11 -0.82
CA THR A 301 -2.24 -20.40 -2.06
C THR A 301 -1.51 -19.07 -2.18
N LEU A 302 -0.87 -18.83 -3.33
CA LEU A 302 -0.32 -17.55 -3.72
C LEU A 302 -1.28 -16.89 -4.71
N LYS A 303 -1.98 -15.84 -4.29
CA LYS A 303 -2.87 -15.06 -5.13
C LYS A 303 -2.26 -13.70 -5.43
N LEU A 304 -1.86 -13.47 -6.68
CA LEU A 304 -1.13 -12.30 -7.13
C LEU A 304 -1.94 -11.59 -8.20
N ASN A 305 -2.32 -10.32 -7.97
CA ASN A 305 -3.16 -9.60 -8.92
C ASN A 305 -2.63 -8.18 -9.16
N THR A 306 -2.64 -7.77 -10.42
CA THR A 306 -2.47 -6.36 -10.79
C THR A 306 -3.38 -5.99 -11.96
N VAL A 307 -3.67 -4.72 -12.14
CA VAL A 307 -4.35 -4.24 -13.34
C VAL A 307 -3.33 -3.74 -14.36
N ASN A 308 -2.45 -2.83 -13.94
CA ASN A 308 -1.43 -2.22 -14.79
C ASN A 308 -0.04 -2.49 -14.21
N GLY A 309 0.58 -3.57 -14.66
CA GLY A 309 1.91 -3.98 -14.25
C GLY A 309 2.16 -5.45 -14.51
N SER A 310 3.39 -5.88 -14.32
CA SER A 310 3.78 -7.28 -14.46
C SER A 310 3.79 -7.97 -13.10
N ILE A 311 3.65 -9.29 -13.11
CA ILE A 311 3.78 -10.15 -11.95
C ILE A 311 5.00 -11.04 -12.17
N THR A 312 5.92 -11.05 -11.21
CA THR A 312 7.13 -11.87 -11.24
C THR A 312 7.21 -12.74 -10.00
N LEU A 313 7.36 -14.04 -10.19
CA LEU A 313 7.71 -14.98 -9.13
C LEU A 313 9.16 -15.42 -9.35
N HIS A 314 10.02 -15.13 -8.39
CA HIS A 314 11.45 -15.44 -8.47
C HIS A 314 11.94 -16.19 -7.23
N GLU A 315 13.11 -16.82 -7.33
CA GLU A 315 13.74 -17.38 -6.14
C GLU A 315 14.20 -16.25 -5.22
N ALA A 316 13.80 -16.31 -3.96
CA ALA A 316 14.26 -15.36 -2.95
C ALA A 316 15.76 -15.55 -2.74
N ASP A 317 16.53 -14.45 -2.75
CA ASP A 317 17.94 -14.47 -2.41
C ASP A 317 18.10 -15.05 -0.99
N ALA A 318 19.03 -15.98 -0.83
CA ALA A 318 19.30 -16.64 0.44
C ALA A 318 19.76 -15.67 1.55
N ASN A 319 20.05 -14.43 1.17
CA ASN A 319 20.40 -13.35 2.07
C ASN A 319 19.80 -12.04 1.53
N PRO A 320 18.51 -11.72 1.82
CA PRO A 320 18.00 -10.41 1.50
C PRO A 320 18.86 -9.41 2.27
N ASN A 321 19.70 -8.66 1.53
CA ASN A 321 20.48 -7.57 2.09
C ASN A 321 19.51 -6.58 2.76
N PRO A 322 19.50 -6.41 4.09
CA PRO A 322 18.51 -5.60 4.77
C PRO A 322 18.68 -4.10 4.51
N ASN A 323 19.51 -3.66 3.53
CA ASN A 323 19.78 -2.26 3.38
C ASN A 323 20.16 -1.80 1.97
N PRO A 324 19.18 -1.45 1.10
CA PRO A 324 19.45 -0.57 -0.02
C PRO A 324 19.48 0.93 0.36
N HIS A 325 19.04 1.31 1.56
CA HIS A 325 19.13 2.68 2.04
C HIS A 325 19.80 2.72 3.43
N PRO A 326 20.95 3.41 3.58
CA PRO A 326 21.57 3.58 4.89
C PRO A 326 20.62 4.41 5.75
N HIS A 327 20.03 3.79 6.77
CA HIS A 327 19.41 4.56 7.84
C HIS A 327 20.47 5.50 8.39
N PRO A 328 20.19 6.80 8.64
CA PRO A 328 21.11 7.64 9.35
C PRO A 328 21.37 6.96 10.70
N ARG A 329 22.64 6.58 10.92
CA ARG A 329 23.07 6.01 12.19
C ARG A 329 22.65 6.96 13.29
N MET A 330 21.81 6.50 14.22
CA MET A 330 21.63 7.17 15.50
C MET A 330 22.98 7.27 16.20
N GLY A 331 23.65 8.38 15.99
CA GLY A 331 24.84 8.78 16.72
C GLY A 331 24.42 9.32 18.07
N LEU A 332 24.23 8.46 19.04
CA LEU A 332 24.33 8.85 20.44
C LEU A 332 25.81 9.19 20.73
N ALA A 333 26.21 10.42 20.40
CA ALA A 333 27.39 11.01 20.96
C ALA A 333 26.96 11.79 22.21
N PRO A 334 27.45 11.45 23.41
CA PRO A 334 27.21 12.27 24.59
C PRO A 334 27.90 13.63 24.37
N ARG A 335 27.12 14.70 24.40
CA ARG A 335 27.67 16.06 24.46
C ARG A 335 28.37 16.23 25.82
N HIS A 336 29.68 16.20 25.81
CA HIS A 336 30.46 16.69 26.95
C HIS A 336 30.22 18.20 27.11
N PRO A 337 29.93 18.69 28.34
CA PRO A 337 29.85 20.11 28.59
C PRO A 337 31.25 20.69 28.45
N HIS A 338 31.40 21.69 27.58
CA HIS A 338 32.61 22.46 27.50
C HIS A 338 32.84 23.19 28.83
N ALA A 339 33.88 22.79 29.58
CA ALA A 339 34.40 23.52 30.68
C ALA A 339 34.95 24.87 30.16
N ARG A 340 34.39 25.96 30.66
CA ARG A 340 34.94 27.31 30.44
C ARG A 340 36.26 27.41 31.21
N THR A 341 37.35 27.57 30.48
CA THR A 341 38.63 28.00 31.04
C THR A 341 38.53 29.46 31.47
N PRO A 342 38.95 29.84 32.68
CA PRO A 342 39.04 31.25 33.09
C PRO A 342 40.17 31.94 32.34
N ALA A 343 39.94 33.19 31.93
CA ALA A 343 40.97 34.05 31.33
C ALA A 343 42.05 34.41 32.35
N PRO A 344 43.33 34.53 31.91
CA PRO A 344 44.41 35.00 32.81
C PRO A 344 44.30 36.49 32.99
N ASP A 345 44.43 36.91 34.28
CA ASP A 345 44.65 38.30 34.67
C ASP A 345 45.92 38.84 34.02
N ARG A 346 45.86 40.04 33.49
CA ARG A 346 47.02 40.83 33.08
C ARG A 346 47.30 41.92 34.14
N PRO A 347 48.60 42.25 34.35
CA PRO A 347 49.06 43.18 35.33
C PRO A 347 48.74 44.64 35.08
#